data_9670a50eb4af8ffdc34fa274c1adfa90
#
_entry.id   9670a50eb4af8ffdc34fa274c1adfa90
#
_cell.length_a   1.000
_cell.length_b   1.000
_cell.length_c   1.000
_cell.angle_alpha   90.00
_cell.angle_beta   90.00
_cell.angle_gamma   90.00
#
_symmetry.space_group_name_H-M   'P 1'
#
loop_
_entity.id
_entity.type
_entity.pdbx_description
1 polymer ?
#
loop_
_entity_poly.entity_id
_entity_poly.type
_entity_poly.pdbx_seq_one_letter_code
_entity_poly.pdbx_strand_id
1 'polypeptide(L)'
;MALIEVNFMSKSLLRSVSFTAIIPADKVLVGEENPAPKTFKTLYLLHGGFGHHLDYISGTRIQRWAEEKNLAVIMPSGENQFYIDKPERDEYYGAFVGKEIVEFTRQLFPLSHKKEDTFIAGLSMGGFGALINGLKYHETFSHIGAFSPGLMNDVLASGDVSQMVGGLWKEGFYENAFGDLTTITGSDRDYRYLIDALLEEEKEIPNLYMAIGQDDFLLEPTRNYHHFLEDRKVAVTYIEDEGNHEWDFWDKYLNNFLEWLPLDEEEKSLTSGNVLVD
;
A
#
# COMPACT_ATOMS: atom_id res chain seq x y z
N MET A 1 9.75 10.94 17.24
CA MET A 1 9.43 9.75 16.43
C MET A 1 10.66 9.24 15.71
N ALA A 2 10.90 7.92 15.76
CA ALA A 2 12.05 7.31 15.10
C ALA A 2 11.77 7.12 13.61
N LEU A 3 12.58 7.73 12.74
CA LEU A 3 12.66 7.48 11.31
C LEU A 3 13.91 6.63 11.05
N ILE A 4 13.72 5.42 10.51
CA ILE A 4 14.76 4.41 10.42
C ILE A 4 14.85 3.90 8.99
N GLU A 5 16.04 3.93 8.40
CA GLU A 5 16.32 3.25 7.15
C GLU A 5 17.00 1.91 7.45
N VAL A 6 16.48 0.85 6.84
CA VAL A 6 16.94 -0.53 7.04
C VAL A 6 17.30 -1.15 5.71
N ASN A 7 18.48 -1.77 5.66
CA ASN A 7 18.90 -2.62 4.57
C ASN A 7 19.02 -4.06 5.07
N PHE A 8 18.44 -5.01 4.33
CA PHE A 8 18.52 -6.42 4.69
C PHE A 8 18.56 -7.32 3.45
N MET A 9 19.01 -8.56 3.65
CA MET A 9 19.02 -9.57 2.59
C MET A 9 17.63 -10.19 2.46
N SER A 10 16.93 -9.88 1.39
CA SER A 10 15.64 -10.49 1.07
C SER A 10 15.86 -11.90 0.50
N LYS A 11 15.10 -12.86 1.02
CA LYS A 11 15.04 -14.23 0.49
C LYS A 11 14.13 -14.32 -0.72
N SER A 12 13.05 -13.50 -0.75
CA SER A 12 12.09 -13.44 -1.86
C SER A 12 12.71 -12.81 -3.11
N LEU A 13 13.69 -11.91 -2.94
CA LEU A 13 14.32 -11.18 -4.05
C LEU A 13 15.78 -11.52 -4.28
N LEU A 14 16.35 -12.42 -3.45
CA LEU A 14 17.74 -12.91 -3.50
C LEU A 14 18.80 -11.79 -3.58
N ARG A 15 18.51 -10.63 -2.94
CA ARG A 15 19.40 -9.45 -2.92
C ARG A 15 19.15 -8.58 -1.70
N SER A 16 20.09 -7.67 -1.44
CA SER A 16 19.88 -6.62 -0.44
C SER A 16 18.80 -5.64 -0.91
N VAL A 17 17.88 -5.31 -0.02
CA VAL A 17 16.77 -4.38 -0.26
C VAL A 17 16.66 -3.39 0.87
N SER A 18 16.08 -2.23 0.57
CA SER A 18 15.88 -1.15 1.54
C SER A 18 14.41 -0.93 1.84
N PHE A 19 14.12 -0.55 3.06
CA PHE A 19 12.85 0.06 3.45
C PHE A 19 13.06 1.17 4.46
N THR A 20 12.11 2.09 4.55
CA THR A 20 12.04 3.11 5.59
C THR A 20 10.93 2.74 6.57
N ALA A 21 11.22 2.86 7.85
CA ALA A 21 10.26 2.65 8.94
C ALA A 21 10.04 3.92 9.74
N ILE A 22 8.79 4.22 10.04
CA ILE A 22 8.35 5.22 11.00
C ILE A 22 7.85 4.47 12.22
N ILE A 23 8.53 4.61 13.37
CA ILE A 23 8.16 3.92 14.60
C ILE A 23 7.93 4.96 15.71
N PRO A 24 6.69 5.13 16.22
CA PRO A 24 6.38 6.14 17.24
C PRO A 24 6.77 5.66 18.65
N ALA A 25 7.99 5.13 18.82
CA ALA A 25 8.48 4.53 20.05
C ALA A 25 9.19 5.53 21.00
N ASP A 26 9.45 6.75 20.55
CA ASP A 26 10.20 7.78 21.24
C ASP A 26 9.34 9.01 21.60
N LYS A 27 8.01 8.83 21.74
CA LYS A 27 7.10 9.89 22.14
C LYS A 27 7.45 10.44 23.51
N VAL A 28 7.46 11.77 23.62
CA VAL A 28 7.62 12.46 24.89
C VAL A 28 6.23 12.90 25.37
N LEU A 29 5.68 12.19 26.35
CA LEU A 29 4.38 12.47 26.94
C LEU A 29 4.56 13.30 28.21
N VAL A 30 3.71 14.32 28.40
CA VAL A 30 3.78 15.18 29.60
C VAL A 30 3.07 14.48 30.76
N GLY A 31 3.80 14.28 31.85
CA GLY A 31 3.22 13.72 33.08
C GLY A 31 3.23 12.20 33.20
N GLU A 32 3.76 11.49 32.23
CA GLU A 32 3.95 10.03 32.31
C GLU A 32 5.41 9.67 32.59
N GLU A 33 5.63 8.88 33.63
CA GLU A 33 6.92 8.24 33.90
C GLU A 33 6.95 6.85 33.26
N ASN A 34 7.76 6.66 32.20
CA ASN A 34 7.98 5.38 31.51
C ASN A 34 6.68 4.64 31.09
N PRO A 35 6.02 5.04 30.02
CA PRO A 35 4.89 4.28 29.50
C PRO A 35 5.30 2.84 29.19
N ALA A 36 4.40 1.89 29.43
CA ALA A 36 4.64 0.48 29.10
C ALA A 36 4.93 0.32 27.59
N PRO A 37 5.81 -0.61 27.20
CA PRO A 37 6.07 -0.86 25.79
C PRO A 37 4.75 -1.17 25.05
N LYS A 38 4.36 -0.31 24.12
CA LYS A 38 3.17 -0.51 23.27
C LYS A 38 3.57 -1.33 22.04
N THR A 39 2.71 -2.24 21.62
CA THR A 39 2.77 -2.79 20.27
C THR A 39 2.00 -1.86 19.33
N PHE A 40 2.56 -1.58 18.14
CA PHE A 40 1.97 -0.65 17.20
C PHE A 40 1.15 -1.36 16.14
N LYS A 41 -0.01 -0.80 15.79
CA LYS A 41 -0.68 -1.09 14.53
C LYS A 41 0.24 -0.67 13.40
N THR A 42 0.18 -1.36 12.25
CA THR A 42 1.19 -1.18 11.20
C THR A 42 0.57 -0.99 9.83
N LEU A 43 0.99 0.05 9.13
CA LEU A 43 0.68 0.29 7.73
C LEU A 43 1.90 -0.03 6.86
N TYR A 44 1.74 -0.96 5.91
CA TYR A 44 2.68 -1.20 4.81
C TYR A 44 2.27 -0.31 3.64
N LEU A 45 3.12 0.69 3.31
CA LEU A 45 2.79 1.78 2.40
C LEU A 45 3.66 1.72 1.14
N LEU A 46 3.05 1.43 0.00
CA LEU A 46 3.70 1.10 -1.27
C LEU A 46 3.80 2.31 -2.19
N HIS A 47 5.01 2.64 -2.66
CA HIS A 47 5.26 3.76 -3.58
C HIS A 47 4.76 3.49 -5.01
N GLY A 48 4.59 4.55 -5.79
CA GLY A 48 4.21 4.50 -7.20
C GLY A 48 5.37 4.17 -8.15
N GLY A 49 5.08 4.14 -9.43
CA GLY A 49 6.12 4.04 -10.47
C GLY A 49 7.15 5.16 -10.35
N PHE A 50 8.40 4.88 -10.71
CA PHE A 50 9.57 5.77 -10.62
C PHE A 50 10.02 6.09 -9.19
N GLY A 51 9.31 5.61 -8.17
CA GLY A 51 9.53 5.93 -6.78
C GLY A 51 10.43 4.95 -6.03
N HIS A 52 10.54 5.19 -4.73
CA HIS A 52 11.30 4.35 -3.80
C HIS A 52 10.80 4.54 -2.35
N HIS A 53 11.46 3.89 -1.39
CA HIS A 53 11.05 3.84 0.02
C HIS A 53 10.99 5.20 0.77
N LEU A 54 11.46 6.30 0.18
CA LEU A 54 11.43 7.64 0.81
C LEU A 54 10.37 8.57 0.21
N ASP A 55 9.64 8.14 -0.85
CA ASP A 55 8.73 9.01 -1.57
C ASP A 55 7.66 9.62 -0.68
N TYR A 56 7.04 8.83 0.17
CA TYR A 56 6.01 9.32 1.09
C TYR A 56 6.55 10.27 2.15
N ILE A 57 7.83 10.14 2.54
CA ILE A 57 8.47 11.08 3.47
C ILE A 57 8.62 12.46 2.84
N SER A 58 8.96 12.52 1.55
CA SER A 58 9.12 13.79 0.83
C SER A 58 7.83 14.34 0.24
N GLY A 59 6.90 13.47 -0.13
CA GLY A 59 5.66 13.83 -0.83
C GLY A 59 4.46 14.06 0.08
N THR A 60 4.51 13.64 1.35
CA THR A 60 3.37 13.71 2.26
C THR A 60 3.76 14.08 3.68
N ARG A 61 2.75 14.27 4.52
CA ARG A 61 2.89 14.49 5.96
C ARG A 61 2.80 13.20 6.78
N ILE A 62 3.04 12.03 6.17
CA ILE A 62 2.88 10.71 6.81
C ILE A 62 3.64 10.60 8.13
N GLN A 63 4.84 11.18 8.22
CA GLN A 63 5.64 11.14 9.43
C GLN A 63 4.90 11.74 10.62
N ARG A 64 4.29 12.93 10.46
CA ARG A 64 3.53 13.58 11.50
C ARG A 64 2.28 12.80 11.89
N TRP A 65 1.50 12.37 10.90
CA TRP A 65 0.26 11.63 11.15
C TRP A 65 0.51 10.28 11.82
N ALA A 66 1.56 9.57 11.42
CA ALA A 66 1.94 8.31 12.05
C ALA A 66 2.29 8.49 13.54
N GLU A 67 2.96 9.59 13.90
CA GLU A 67 3.22 9.93 15.29
C GLU A 67 1.94 10.23 16.07
N GLU A 68 1.08 11.11 15.54
CA GLU A 68 -0.17 11.52 16.16
C GLU A 68 -1.07 10.30 16.44
N LYS A 69 -1.13 9.35 15.49
CA LYS A 69 -2.01 8.17 15.52
C LYS A 69 -1.39 6.90 16.13
N ASN A 70 -0.20 6.96 16.72
CA ASN A 70 0.52 5.79 17.22
C ASN A 70 0.68 4.64 16.19
N LEU A 71 0.83 4.99 14.93
CA LEU A 71 0.90 4.06 13.81
C LEU A 71 2.36 3.82 13.38
N ALA A 72 2.79 2.58 13.34
CA ALA A 72 4.02 2.23 12.64
C ALA A 72 3.77 2.21 11.13
N VAL A 73 4.68 2.78 10.34
CA VAL A 73 4.58 2.77 8.88
C VAL A 73 5.84 2.16 8.29
N ILE A 74 5.69 1.19 7.42
CA ILE A 74 6.77 0.48 6.73
C ILE A 74 6.64 0.77 5.24
N MET A 75 7.67 1.37 4.66
CA MET A 75 7.72 1.79 3.26
C MET A 75 8.84 1.04 2.53
N PRO A 76 8.55 -0.10 1.87
CA PRO A 76 9.54 -0.86 1.12
C PRO A 76 9.83 -0.25 -0.24
N SER A 77 11.04 -0.52 -0.79
CA SER A 77 11.31 -0.31 -2.21
C SER A 77 10.77 -1.48 -3.03
N GLY A 78 9.83 -1.19 -3.95
CA GLY A 78 9.25 -2.14 -4.90
C GLY A 78 9.78 -2.00 -6.31
N GLU A 79 10.71 -1.07 -6.54
CA GLU A 79 11.21 -0.70 -7.88
C GLU A 79 10.03 -0.41 -8.83
N ASN A 80 10.14 -0.75 -10.12
CA ASN A 80 9.03 -0.66 -11.07
C ASN A 80 8.44 -2.05 -11.37
N GLN A 81 8.25 -2.90 -10.32
CA GLN A 81 7.89 -4.30 -10.49
C GLN A 81 6.44 -4.62 -10.10
N PHE A 82 5.60 -3.59 -9.92
CA PHE A 82 4.16 -3.73 -9.61
C PHE A 82 3.83 -4.64 -8.42
N TYR A 83 4.82 -4.98 -7.61
CA TYR A 83 4.65 -5.81 -6.39
C TYR A 83 4.03 -7.19 -6.66
N ILE A 84 4.34 -7.80 -7.80
CA ILE A 84 3.88 -9.13 -8.21
C ILE A 84 5.02 -10.13 -8.30
N ASP A 85 4.67 -11.40 -8.17
CA ASP A 85 5.63 -12.51 -8.24
C ASP A 85 5.90 -12.89 -9.70
N LYS A 86 7.17 -13.16 -10.02
CA LYS A 86 7.66 -13.66 -11.31
C LYS A 86 8.53 -14.90 -11.10
N PRO A 87 7.92 -16.08 -10.98
CA PRO A 87 8.62 -17.33 -10.69
C PRO A 87 9.71 -17.68 -11.73
N GLU A 88 9.49 -17.28 -12.99
CA GLU A 88 10.45 -17.51 -14.09
C GLU A 88 11.76 -16.71 -13.95
N ARG A 89 11.83 -15.77 -12.99
CA ARG A 89 12.98 -14.92 -12.71
C ARG A 89 13.51 -15.04 -11.29
N ASP A 90 12.89 -15.88 -10.46
CA ASP A 90 13.12 -15.93 -9.01
C ASP A 90 12.95 -14.56 -8.32
N GLU A 91 12.01 -13.74 -8.83
CA GLU A 91 11.67 -12.42 -8.28
C GLU A 91 10.25 -12.45 -7.70
N TYR A 92 10.13 -12.49 -6.39
CA TYR A 92 8.84 -12.65 -5.68
C TYR A 92 8.48 -11.38 -4.91
N TYR A 93 8.18 -10.28 -5.63
CA TYR A 93 7.82 -9.00 -5.01
C TYR A 93 6.49 -9.05 -4.25
N GLY A 94 5.55 -9.89 -4.67
CA GLY A 94 4.32 -10.14 -3.92
C GLY A 94 4.60 -10.83 -2.59
N ALA A 95 5.38 -11.92 -2.59
CA ALA A 95 5.79 -12.60 -1.37
C ALA A 95 6.67 -11.69 -0.47
N PHE A 96 7.49 -10.82 -1.07
CA PHE A 96 8.28 -9.83 -0.34
C PHE A 96 7.39 -8.88 0.47
N VAL A 97 6.39 -8.24 -0.16
CA VAL A 97 5.54 -7.25 0.54
C VAL A 97 4.41 -7.89 1.34
N GLY A 98 3.87 -9.02 0.91
CA GLY A 98 2.74 -9.68 1.57
C GLY A 98 3.12 -10.54 2.77
N LYS A 99 4.37 -11.01 2.82
CA LYS A 99 4.83 -11.95 3.85
C LYS A 99 6.19 -11.59 4.43
N GLU A 100 7.26 -11.56 3.62
CA GLU A 100 8.64 -11.49 4.14
C GLU A 100 8.89 -10.22 4.95
N ILE A 101 8.53 -9.04 4.41
CA ILE A 101 8.75 -7.77 5.11
C ILE A 101 7.87 -7.66 6.37
N VAL A 102 6.68 -8.24 6.34
CA VAL A 102 5.79 -8.30 7.50
C VAL A 102 6.43 -9.11 8.63
N GLU A 103 6.90 -10.32 8.33
CA GLU A 103 7.58 -11.18 9.29
C GLU A 103 8.89 -10.55 9.79
N PHE A 104 9.68 -9.96 8.90
CA PHE A 104 10.96 -9.34 9.24
C PHE A 104 10.80 -8.12 10.13
N THR A 105 9.87 -7.22 9.81
CA THR A 105 9.64 -6.00 10.61
C THR A 105 9.03 -6.31 11.98
N ARG A 106 8.20 -7.34 12.10
CA ARG A 106 7.70 -7.85 13.38
C ARG A 106 8.79 -8.45 14.28
N GLN A 107 9.92 -8.90 13.70
CA GLN A 107 11.08 -9.34 14.47
C GLN A 107 11.95 -8.17 14.94
N LEU A 108 11.98 -7.06 14.18
CA LEU A 108 12.81 -5.89 14.49
C LEU A 108 12.15 -4.89 15.42
N PHE A 109 10.84 -4.72 15.30
CA PHE A 109 10.08 -3.65 15.94
C PHE A 109 8.92 -4.21 16.77
N PRO A 110 8.43 -3.48 17.78
CA PRO A 110 7.29 -3.90 18.60
C PRO A 110 5.97 -3.71 17.84
N LEU A 111 5.77 -4.46 16.74
CA LEU A 111 4.57 -4.40 15.91
C LEU A 111 3.54 -5.45 16.36
N SER A 112 2.26 -5.11 16.23
CA SER A 112 1.17 -6.08 16.46
C SER A 112 1.23 -7.22 15.44
N HIS A 113 0.95 -8.45 15.91
CA HIS A 113 0.88 -9.64 15.06
C HIS A 113 -0.56 -9.95 14.60
N LYS A 114 -1.53 -9.13 15.01
CA LYS A 114 -2.93 -9.33 14.69
C LYS A 114 -3.24 -8.85 13.29
N LYS A 115 -4.14 -9.56 12.58
CA LYS A 115 -4.68 -9.13 11.28
C LYS A 115 -5.34 -7.75 11.38
N GLU A 116 -6.16 -7.56 12.42
CA GLU A 116 -6.95 -6.33 12.64
C GLU A 116 -6.08 -5.08 12.77
N ASP A 117 -4.82 -5.25 13.17
CA ASP A 117 -3.84 -4.19 13.39
C ASP A 117 -2.86 -4.03 12.21
N THR A 118 -3.09 -4.74 11.08
CA THR A 118 -2.15 -4.79 9.95
C THR A 118 -2.85 -4.32 8.67
N PHE A 119 -2.32 -3.26 8.07
CA PHE A 119 -2.91 -2.57 6.94
C PHE A 119 -1.92 -2.48 5.77
N ILE A 120 -2.43 -2.40 4.55
CA ILE A 120 -1.63 -2.17 3.35
C ILE A 120 -2.27 -1.06 2.51
N ALA A 121 -1.46 -0.12 2.01
CA ALA A 121 -1.94 0.90 1.10
C ALA A 121 -0.86 1.30 0.09
N GLY A 122 -1.26 2.04 -0.94
CA GLY A 122 -0.32 2.57 -1.91
C GLY A 122 -0.96 3.49 -2.94
N LEU A 123 -0.11 4.21 -3.67
CA LEU A 123 -0.52 5.07 -4.77
C LEU A 123 -0.09 4.49 -6.13
N SER A 124 -0.90 4.71 -7.17
CA SER A 124 -0.56 4.35 -8.56
C SER A 124 -0.16 2.86 -8.69
N MET A 125 1.07 2.55 -9.10
CA MET A 125 1.65 1.21 -9.06
C MET A 125 1.52 0.56 -7.67
N GLY A 126 1.76 1.32 -6.60
CA GLY A 126 1.60 0.85 -5.23
C GLY A 126 0.14 0.61 -4.85
N GLY A 127 -0.81 1.37 -5.43
CA GLY A 127 -2.25 1.14 -5.26
C GLY A 127 -2.69 -0.18 -5.89
N PHE A 128 -2.17 -0.52 -7.07
CA PHE A 128 -2.33 -1.85 -7.67
C PHE A 128 -1.70 -2.92 -6.77
N GLY A 129 -0.45 -2.71 -6.33
CA GLY A 129 0.25 -3.65 -5.45
C GLY A 129 -0.45 -3.88 -4.12
N ALA A 130 -1.06 -2.83 -3.55
CA ALA A 130 -1.84 -2.93 -2.31
C ALA A 130 -3.11 -3.77 -2.50
N LEU A 131 -3.83 -3.59 -3.62
CA LEU A 131 -5.00 -4.41 -3.97
C LEU A 131 -4.60 -5.88 -4.15
N ILE A 132 -3.62 -6.16 -5.03
CA ILE A 132 -3.17 -7.54 -5.30
C ILE A 132 -2.72 -8.24 -4.02
N ASN A 133 -1.80 -7.63 -3.27
CA ASN A 133 -1.22 -8.29 -2.10
C ASN A 133 -2.15 -8.26 -0.88
N GLY A 134 -2.96 -7.22 -0.72
CA GLY A 134 -3.98 -7.19 0.32
C GLY A 134 -5.03 -8.29 0.16
N LEU A 135 -5.46 -8.57 -1.07
CA LEU A 135 -6.39 -9.65 -1.39
C LEU A 135 -5.71 -11.04 -1.31
N LYS A 136 -4.53 -11.19 -1.91
CA LYS A 136 -3.76 -12.45 -1.91
C LYS A 136 -3.38 -12.89 -0.49
N TYR A 137 -3.02 -11.93 0.37
CA TYR A 137 -2.64 -12.16 1.76
C TYR A 137 -3.73 -11.66 2.73
N HIS A 138 -5.00 -11.91 2.41
CA HIS A 138 -6.18 -11.47 3.17
C HIS A 138 -6.19 -11.93 4.64
N GLU A 139 -5.42 -12.96 4.99
CA GLU A 139 -5.24 -13.41 6.38
C GLU A 139 -4.22 -12.53 7.15
N THR A 140 -3.40 -11.76 6.45
CA THR A 140 -2.42 -10.83 7.03
C THR A 140 -2.97 -9.42 7.18
N PHE A 141 -3.67 -8.94 6.13
CA PHE A 141 -4.15 -7.56 6.05
C PHE A 141 -5.66 -7.48 6.26
N SER A 142 -6.08 -6.55 7.12
CA SER A 142 -7.50 -6.29 7.39
C SER A 142 -8.08 -5.13 6.56
N HIS A 143 -7.24 -4.18 6.13
CA HIS A 143 -7.64 -2.99 5.39
C HIS A 143 -6.68 -2.73 4.23
N ILE A 144 -7.24 -2.35 3.09
CA ILE A 144 -6.51 -2.05 1.85
C ILE A 144 -6.86 -0.63 1.42
N GLY A 145 -5.85 0.23 1.25
CA GLY A 145 -5.99 1.58 0.68
C GLY A 145 -5.36 1.67 -0.71
N ALA A 146 -6.12 2.15 -1.70
CA ALA A 146 -5.64 2.29 -3.06
C ALA A 146 -5.91 3.71 -3.58
N PHE A 147 -4.85 4.49 -3.79
CA PHE A 147 -4.94 5.88 -4.26
C PHE A 147 -4.52 5.93 -5.72
N SER A 148 -5.40 6.40 -6.61
CA SER A 148 -5.16 6.40 -8.06
C SER A 148 -4.57 5.07 -8.56
N PRO A 149 -5.17 3.89 -8.25
CA PRO A 149 -4.52 2.61 -8.45
C PRO A 149 -4.28 2.30 -9.94
N GLY A 150 -3.12 1.72 -10.26
CA GLY A 150 -2.71 1.34 -11.60
C GLY A 150 -3.46 0.13 -12.16
N LEU A 151 -4.78 0.24 -12.32
CA LEU A 151 -5.68 -0.84 -12.77
C LEU A 151 -5.65 -0.98 -14.29
N MET A 152 -4.61 -1.62 -14.80
CA MET A 152 -4.29 -1.67 -16.23
C MET A 152 -4.51 -3.04 -16.90
N ASN A 153 -5.05 -4.03 -16.16
CA ASN A 153 -5.12 -5.42 -16.64
C ASN A 153 -5.83 -5.56 -18.00
N ASP A 154 -6.93 -4.81 -18.24
CA ASP A 154 -7.67 -4.88 -19.51
C ASP A 154 -6.82 -4.38 -20.70
N VAL A 155 -6.06 -3.30 -20.49
CA VAL A 155 -5.16 -2.73 -21.51
C VAL A 155 -3.97 -3.65 -21.74
N LEU A 156 -3.37 -4.18 -20.68
CA LEU A 156 -2.26 -5.14 -20.78
C LEU A 156 -2.69 -6.40 -21.54
N ALA A 157 -3.87 -6.96 -21.22
CA ALA A 157 -4.40 -8.13 -21.89
C ALA A 157 -4.77 -7.88 -23.39
N SER A 158 -5.11 -6.64 -23.76
CA SER A 158 -5.36 -6.27 -25.16
C SER A 158 -4.09 -6.19 -26.01
N GLY A 159 -2.91 -6.05 -25.37
CA GLY A 159 -1.62 -5.88 -26.03
C GLY A 159 -1.37 -4.47 -26.57
N ASP A 160 -2.34 -3.54 -26.49
CA ASP A 160 -2.15 -2.14 -26.93
C ASP A 160 -1.75 -1.24 -25.76
N VAL A 161 -0.49 -1.31 -25.39
CA VAL A 161 0.11 -0.49 -24.32
C VAL A 161 0.69 0.84 -24.85
N SER A 162 0.52 1.13 -26.12
CA SER A 162 1.20 2.26 -26.81
C SER A 162 0.86 3.63 -26.22
N GLN A 163 -0.32 3.80 -25.64
CA GLN A 163 -0.81 5.06 -25.07
C GLN A 163 -0.70 5.11 -23.54
N MET A 164 -0.28 4.02 -22.91
CA MET A 164 -0.17 3.98 -21.46
C MET A 164 0.95 4.93 -20.96
N VAL A 165 0.67 5.65 -19.88
CA VAL A 165 1.60 6.61 -19.26
C VAL A 165 2.25 7.55 -20.32
N GLY A 166 1.43 8.06 -21.26
CA GLY A 166 1.89 8.94 -22.34
C GLY A 166 2.91 8.29 -23.29
N GLY A 167 2.91 6.94 -23.41
CA GLY A 167 3.85 6.18 -24.24
C GLY A 167 5.29 6.15 -23.69
N LEU A 168 5.47 6.53 -22.42
CA LEU A 168 6.79 6.54 -21.77
C LEU A 168 7.33 5.12 -21.59
N TRP A 169 6.48 4.19 -21.15
CA TRP A 169 6.83 2.79 -20.99
C TRP A 169 6.48 2.00 -22.25
N LYS A 170 7.41 1.21 -22.74
CA LYS A 170 7.22 0.34 -23.89
C LYS A 170 6.66 -1.02 -23.46
N GLU A 171 6.14 -1.79 -24.42
CA GLU A 171 5.63 -3.15 -24.19
C GLU A 171 6.59 -4.02 -23.37
N GLY A 172 7.86 -4.05 -23.73
CA GLY A 172 8.89 -4.80 -23.01
C GLY A 172 9.10 -4.38 -21.55
N PHE A 173 8.70 -3.16 -21.15
CA PHE A 173 8.66 -2.77 -19.74
C PHE A 173 7.55 -3.51 -19.01
N TYR A 174 6.35 -3.58 -19.61
CA TYR A 174 5.22 -4.28 -19.00
C TYR A 174 5.45 -5.80 -18.98
N GLU A 175 6.01 -6.39 -20.05
CA GLU A 175 6.44 -7.79 -20.05
C GLU A 175 7.50 -8.08 -18.98
N ASN A 176 8.43 -7.14 -18.76
CA ASN A 176 9.41 -7.27 -17.68
C ASN A 176 8.77 -7.23 -16.30
N ALA A 177 7.74 -6.38 -16.10
CA ALA A 177 7.06 -6.23 -14.81
C ALA A 177 6.03 -7.33 -14.55
N PHE A 178 5.23 -7.70 -15.58
CA PHE A 178 4.09 -8.61 -15.44
C PHE A 178 4.35 -10.03 -15.97
N GLY A 179 5.47 -10.28 -16.66
CA GLY A 179 5.69 -11.52 -17.38
C GLY A 179 4.84 -11.60 -18.65
N ASP A 180 4.36 -12.78 -18.99
CA ASP A 180 3.45 -12.98 -20.14
C ASP A 180 2.12 -12.27 -19.92
N LEU A 181 1.88 -11.19 -20.66
CA LEU A 181 0.70 -10.34 -20.56
C LEU A 181 -0.61 -11.09 -20.90
N THR A 182 -0.53 -12.12 -21.73
CA THR A 182 -1.71 -12.92 -22.14
C THR A 182 -2.24 -13.79 -20.99
N THR A 183 -1.45 -13.99 -19.93
CA THR A 183 -1.78 -14.83 -18.78
C THR A 183 -2.20 -14.04 -17.53
N ILE A 184 -2.40 -12.73 -17.63
CA ILE A 184 -2.78 -11.89 -16.48
C ILE A 184 -4.21 -12.19 -16.05
N THR A 185 -5.15 -12.19 -17.00
CA THR A 185 -6.57 -12.40 -16.71
C THR A 185 -6.79 -13.79 -16.10
N GLY A 186 -7.48 -13.84 -14.97
CA GLY A 186 -7.76 -15.08 -14.25
C GLY A 186 -6.57 -15.66 -13.48
N SER A 187 -5.51 -14.89 -13.28
CA SER A 187 -4.34 -15.27 -12.47
C SER A 187 -4.29 -14.51 -11.14
N ASP A 188 -3.31 -14.84 -10.30
CA ASP A 188 -3.05 -14.13 -9.03
C ASP A 188 -2.52 -12.69 -9.21
N ARG A 189 -2.35 -12.23 -10.47
CA ARG A 189 -2.04 -10.85 -10.87
C ARG A 189 -3.29 -10.07 -11.31
N ASP A 190 -4.46 -10.69 -11.21
CA ASP A 190 -5.74 -10.09 -11.56
C ASP A 190 -6.57 -9.83 -10.31
N TYR A 191 -6.72 -8.54 -9.97
CA TYR A 191 -7.47 -8.09 -8.80
C TYR A 191 -8.96 -8.50 -8.84
N ARG A 192 -9.54 -8.70 -10.03
CA ARG A 192 -10.92 -9.19 -10.19
C ARG A 192 -11.01 -10.67 -9.89
N TYR A 193 -10.07 -11.45 -10.40
CA TYR A 193 -9.98 -12.87 -10.12
C TYR A 193 -9.79 -13.15 -8.63
N LEU A 194 -8.95 -12.36 -7.95
CA LEU A 194 -8.73 -12.52 -6.51
C LEU A 194 -10.00 -12.25 -5.68
N ILE A 195 -10.82 -11.26 -6.07
CA ILE A 195 -12.13 -11.02 -5.45
C ILE A 195 -13.07 -12.21 -5.69
N ASP A 196 -13.19 -12.67 -6.93
CA ASP A 196 -14.07 -13.79 -7.27
C ASP A 196 -13.65 -15.06 -6.54
N ALA A 197 -12.35 -15.37 -6.47
CA ALA A 197 -11.82 -16.51 -5.75
C ALA A 197 -12.13 -16.44 -4.24
N LEU A 198 -11.97 -15.28 -3.59
CA LEU A 198 -12.30 -15.10 -2.18
C LEU A 198 -13.80 -15.30 -1.91
N LEU A 199 -14.67 -14.82 -2.82
CA LEU A 199 -16.12 -15.03 -2.72
C LEU A 199 -16.50 -16.49 -2.90
N GLU A 200 -15.91 -17.19 -3.88
CA GLU A 200 -16.15 -18.61 -4.13
C GLU A 200 -15.69 -19.50 -2.95
N GLU A 201 -14.59 -19.11 -2.30
CA GLU A 201 -14.07 -19.80 -1.12
C GLU A 201 -14.74 -19.38 0.21
N GLU A 202 -15.73 -18.48 0.16
CA GLU A 202 -16.40 -17.90 1.34
C GLU A 202 -15.40 -17.29 2.34
N LYS A 203 -14.31 -16.68 1.83
CA LYS A 203 -13.30 -16.01 2.65
C LYS A 203 -13.67 -14.56 2.91
N GLU A 204 -13.21 -14.05 4.05
CA GLU A 204 -13.36 -12.65 4.39
C GLU A 204 -12.50 -11.77 3.47
N ILE A 205 -13.13 -10.83 2.76
CA ILE A 205 -12.45 -9.81 1.98
C ILE A 205 -12.04 -8.68 2.92
N PRO A 206 -10.77 -8.22 2.90
CA PRO A 206 -10.35 -7.05 3.65
C PRO A 206 -11.19 -5.82 3.33
N ASN A 207 -11.31 -4.88 4.27
CA ASN A 207 -12.00 -3.62 4.03
C ASN A 207 -11.27 -2.81 2.95
N LEU A 208 -12.01 -2.34 1.95
CA LEU A 208 -11.46 -1.64 0.80
C LEU A 208 -11.73 -0.14 0.88
N TYR A 209 -10.69 0.65 0.65
CA TYR A 209 -10.76 2.10 0.46
C TYR A 209 -10.09 2.46 -0.86
N MET A 210 -10.79 3.16 -1.74
CA MET A 210 -10.25 3.63 -3.01
C MET A 210 -10.53 5.13 -3.20
N ALA A 211 -9.53 5.88 -3.66
CA ALA A 211 -9.67 7.29 -4.00
C ALA A 211 -9.02 7.58 -5.35
N ILE A 212 -9.69 8.40 -6.17
CA ILE A 212 -9.22 8.76 -7.52
C ILE A 212 -9.58 10.21 -7.84
N GLY A 213 -8.67 10.94 -8.50
CA GLY A 213 -8.91 12.28 -9.00
C GLY A 213 -9.80 12.29 -10.25
N GLN A 214 -10.67 13.28 -10.37
CA GLN A 214 -11.58 13.41 -11.52
C GLN A 214 -10.86 13.71 -12.84
N ASP A 215 -9.63 14.28 -12.76
CA ASP A 215 -8.77 14.55 -13.92
C ASP A 215 -7.64 13.51 -14.07
N ASP A 216 -7.68 12.43 -13.27
CA ASP A 216 -6.69 11.36 -13.31
C ASP A 216 -6.93 10.44 -14.53
N PHE A 217 -5.86 10.12 -15.27
CA PHE A 217 -5.94 9.24 -16.44
C PHE A 217 -6.35 7.78 -16.10
N LEU A 218 -6.30 7.39 -14.82
CA LEU A 218 -6.76 6.10 -14.32
C LEU A 218 -8.22 6.13 -13.81
N LEU A 219 -8.95 7.24 -14.01
CA LEU A 219 -10.33 7.37 -13.53
C LEU A 219 -11.25 6.27 -14.08
N GLU A 220 -11.30 6.09 -15.40
CA GLU A 220 -12.20 5.11 -16.02
C GLU A 220 -11.87 3.65 -15.62
N PRO A 221 -10.61 3.19 -15.62
CA PRO A 221 -10.27 1.88 -15.08
C PRO A 221 -10.69 1.69 -13.62
N THR A 222 -10.56 2.74 -12.79
CA THR A 222 -10.94 2.69 -11.37
C THR A 222 -12.46 2.64 -11.19
N ARG A 223 -13.22 3.41 -11.97
CA ARG A 223 -14.70 3.31 -12.02
C ARG A 223 -15.17 1.92 -12.44
N ASN A 224 -14.56 1.35 -13.47
CA ASN A 224 -14.89 0.00 -13.94
C ASN A 224 -14.66 -1.05 -12.85
N TYR A 225 -13.60 -0.90 -12.06
CA TYR A 225 -13.36 -1.80 -10.94
C TYR A 225 -14.34 -1.54 -9.79
N HIS A 226 -14.71 -0.30 -9.51
CA HIS A 226 -15.74 0.02 -8.53
C HIS A 226 -17.08 -0.64 -8.90
N HIS A 227 -17.55 -0.50 -10.15
CA HIS A 227 -18.76 -1.19 -10.63
C HIS A 227 -18.65 -2.72 -10.52
N PHE A 228 -17.49 -3.29 -10.84
CA PHE A 228 -17.25 -4.71 -10.66
C PHE A 228 -17.45 -5.16 -9.19
N LEU A 229 -17.01 -4.37 -8.22
CA LEU A 229 -17.21 -4.65 -6.79
C LEU A 229 -18.68 -4.49 -6.37
N GLU A 230 -19.38 -3.45 -6.87
CA GLU A 230 -20.81 -3.25 -6.63
C GLU A 230 -21.66 -4.43 -7.13
N ASP A 231 -21.41 -4.92 -8.35
CA ASP A 231 -22.11 -6.05 -8.95
C ASP A 231 -21.96 -7.33 -8.08
N ARG A 232 -20.85 -7.46 -7.38
CA ARG A 232 -20.56 -8.58 -6.47
C ARG A 232 -20.97 -8.32 -5.03
N LYS A 233 -21.52 -7.15 -4.75
CA LYS A 233 -21.91 -6.69 -3.40
C LYS A 233 -20.73 -6.67 -2.42
N VAL A 234 -19.53 -6.43 -2.91
CA VAL A 234 -18.33 -6.21 -2.09
C VAL A 234 -18.32 -4.76 -1.62
N ALA A 235 -18.31 -4.56 -0.31
CA ALA A 235 -18.28 -3.24 0.27
C ALA A 235 -16.94 -2.54 -0.01
N VAL A 236 -17.00 -1.29 -0.44
CA VAL A 236 -15.83 -0.43 -0.67
C VAL A 236 -16.17 1.01 -0.30
N THR A 237 -15.26 1.68 0.39
CA THR A 237 -15.30 3.15 0.50
C THR A 237 -14.64 3.72 -0.76
N TYR A 238 -15.45 4.25 -1.68
CA TYR A 238 -15.00 4.78 -2.97
C TYR A 238 -15.20 6.28 -3.04
N ILE A 239 -14.17 7.01 -3.43
CA ILE A 239 -14.15 8.47 -3.48
C ILE A 239 -13.60 8.94 -4.83
N GLU A 240 -14.37 9.77 -5.51
CA GLU A 240 -13.94 10.61 -6.63
C GLU A 240 -13.99 12.07 -6.18
N ASP A 241 -12.90 12.80 -6.37
CA ASP A 241 -12.85 14.22 -6.02
C ASP A 241 -11.97 15.00 -7.00
N GLU A 242 -12.02 16.34 -6.92
CA GLU A 242 -11.13 17.20 -7.69
C GLU A 242 -9.67 16.82 -7.47
N GLY A 243 -8.90 16.75 -8.54
CA GLY A 243 -7.47 16.42 -8.52
C GLY A 243 -7.05 15.54 -9.67
N ASN A 244 -5.76 15.37 -9.77
CA ASN A 244 -5.08 14.65 -10.84
C ASN A 244 -4.21 13.53 -10.26
N HIS A 245 -3.37 12.90 -11.09
CA HIS A 245 -2.38 11.90 -10.70
C HIS A 245 -1.17 12.58 -10.06
N GLU A 246 -1.31 13.08 -8.83
CA GLU A 246 -0.35 14.00 -8.20
C GLU A 246 -0.29 13.91 -6.67
N TRP A 247 0.83 14.39 -6.09
CA TRP A 247 1.08 14.32 -4.66
C TRP A 247 0.08 15.07 -3.80
N ASP A 248 -0.46 16.22 -4.25
CA ASP A 248 -1.45 16.97 -3.48
C ASP A 248 -2.73 16.15 -3.27
N PHE A 249 -3.15 15.39 -4.29
CA PHE A 249 -4.26 14.44 -4.18
C PHE A 249 -3.92 13.31 -3.22
N TRP A 250 -2.76 12.69 -3.37
CA TRP A 250 -2.38 11.54 -2.56
C TRP A 250 -2.10 11.89 -1.10
N ASP A 251 -1.52 13.06 -0.79
CA ASP A 251 -1.35 13.55 0.58
C ASP A 251 -2.72 13.72 1.27
N LYS A 252 -3.69 14.34 0.59
CA LYS A 252 -5.07 14.49 1.09
C LYS A 252 -5.72 13.14 1.38
N TYR A 253 -5.68 12.21 0.42
CA TYR A 253 -6.40 10.94 0.53
C TYR A 253 -5.68 9.91 1.39
N LEU A 254 -4.38 9.98 1.54
CA LEU A 254 -3.65 9.23 2.56
C LEU A 254 -4.11 9.65 3.96
N ASN A 255 -4.24 10.96 4.23
CA ASN A 255 -4.77 11.41 5.52
C ASN A 255 -6.20 10.92 5.76
N ASN A 256 -7.09 11.03 4.77
CA ASN A 256 -8.47 10.56 4.87
C ASN A 256 -8.54 9.03 5.11
N PHE A 257 -7.63 8.27 4.49
CA PHE A 257 -7.50 6.84 4.73
C PHE A 257 -7.06 6.55 6.17
N LEU A 258 -6.10 7.30 6.72
CA LEU A 258 -5.68 7.15 8.11
C LEU A 258 -6.81 7.47 9.10
N GLU A 259 -7.68 8.44 8.79
CA GLU A 259 -8.89 8.73 9.58
C GLU A 259 -9.94 7.62 9.48
N TRP A 260 -10.00 6.92 8.35
CA TRP A 260 -10.92 5.81 8.12
C TRP A 260 -10.46 4.51 8.77
N LEU A 261 -9.15 4.32 9.00
CA LEU A 261 -8.62 3.13 9.66
C LEU A 261 -9.08 3.05 11.12
N PRO A 262 -9.25 1.82 11.68
CA PRO A 262 -9.60 1.62 13.09
C PRO A 262 -8.38 1.84 13.99
N LEU A 263 -7.85 3.07 13.99
CA LEU A 263 -6.72 3.47 14.81
C LEU A 263 -7.20 3.88 16.21
N ASP A 264 -6.28 3.88 17.17
CA ASP A 264 -6.55 4.35 18.52
C ASP A 264 -6.71 5.89 18.52
N GLU A 265 -7.25 6.46 19.60
CA GLU A 265 -7.34 7.90 19.76
C GLU A 265 -5.96 8.57 19.65
N GLU A 266 -5.95 9.78 19.10
CA GLU A 266 -4.72 10.55 18.93
C GLU A 266 -4.07 10.85 20.29
N GLU A 267 -2.78 10.63 20.38
CA GLU A 267 -1.98 10.90 21.56
C GLU A 267 -0.94 11.98 21.22
N LYS A 268 -1.22 13.21 21.62
CA LYS A 268 -0.32 14.33 21.36
C LYS A 268 0.97 14.19 22.18
N SER A 269 2.11 14.33 21.52
CA SER A 269 3.42 14.35 22.14
C SER A 269 4.11 15.70 21.94
N LEU A 270 5.12 15.98 22.78
CA LEU A 270 6.00 17.13 22.57
C LEU A 270 6.85 16.89 21.32
N THR A 271 6.76 17.81 20.37
CA THR A 271 7.60 17.83 19.16
C THR A 271 8.09 19.25 18.89
N SER A 272 9.02 19.42 17.94
CA SER A 272 9.45 20.75 17.50
C SER A 272 8.32 21.62 16.91
N GLY A 273 7.25 21.01 16.47
CA GLY A 273 6.06 21.70 15.90
C GLY A 273 4.84 21.71 16.84
N ASN A 274 4.93 21.02 17.98
CA ASN A 274 3.85 20.94 18.98
C ASN A 274 4.44 21.00 20.40
N VAL A 275 4.60 22.21 20.89
CA VAL A 275 5.27 22.50 22.19
C VAL A 275 4.28 22.83 23.31
N LEU A 276 3.01 23.02 22.99
CA LEU A 276 1.92 23.21 23.96
C LEU A 276 0.98 22.02 23.85
N VAL A 277 1.03 21.18 24.87
CA VAL A 277 0.12 20.03 24.99
C VAL A 277 -0.84 20.38 26.11
N ASP A 278 -2.08 20.72 25.74
CA ASP A 278 -3.17 20.96 26.69
C ASP A 278 -3.75 19.63 27.18
#